data_7bfeefad6cd9d8ea15ea5b4a8474f1d0
#
_entry.id   7bfeefad6cd9d8ea15ea5b4a8474f1d0
#
_cell.length_a   1.000
_cell.length_b   1.000
_cell.length_c   1.000
_cell.angle_alpha   90.00
_cell.angle_beta   90.00
_cell.angle_gamma   90.00
#
_symmetry.space_group_name_H-M   'P 1'
#
loop_
_entity.id
_entity.type
_entity.pdbx_description
1 polymer ?
#
loop_
_entity_poly.entity_id
_entity_poly.type
_entity_poly.pdbx_seq_one_letter_code
_entity_poly.pdbx_strand_id
1 'polypeptide(L)'
;MRKTVRACCAIAGSAALLVLPACWAAGASTAGAVEVSPRAAPAASSVTIAAVGDTMLGTTPDLPPNPGSYLDAVRPILDRGAQIVFGNLEGTLTTATASKCGAGSANCFAFRDPPGYARYLKQAGFTVLNDANNHILDFGAAGQAQTVRSLHAAGLAQTGLPGEITVVRARGIKVAFVAFAPYPYDANLLNLSAARTLIKRARRQARVVVVYMHAGAEGSGADHVTGREEHYLGEDRGNPEAFAHMAIDAGASLVIASGPHVLRGMQFYKGHLIAYSLGNFAGYHNFSTSGDLDTSVILHVTLSAAGRFKSARVYPIRFTGTGRPVPGGGGIAFTARLGTEDFGSSAARILASGVIKAP
;
A
#
# COMPACT_ATOMS: atom_id res chain seq x y z
N MET A 1 49.34 26.78 -28.41
CA MET A 1 49.34 28.12 -29.06
C MET A 1 48.39 29.01 -28.30
N ARG A 2 48.92 30.09 -27.75
CA ARG A 2 48.25 31.17 -26.99
C ARG A 2 47.29 31.97 -27.88
N LYS A 3 46.20 32.52 -27.30
CA LYS A 3 45.99 33.98 -27.30
C LYS A 3 44.81 34.36 -26.39
N THR A 4 45.17 35.04 -25.34
CA THR A 4 44.46 35.99 -24.48
C THR A 4 44.15 37.28 -25.26
N VAL A 5 42.98 37.90 -24.97
CA VAL A 5 42.78 39.32 -25.18
C VAL A 5 42.02 39.89 -24.00
N ARG A 6 42.69 40.85 -23.36
CA ARG A 6 42.15 41.82 -22.36
C ARG A 6 41.75 43.12 -23.08
N ALA A 7 40.83 43.88 -22.53
CA ALA A 7 40.76 45.33 -22.49
C ALA A 7 39.41 45.74 -21.95
N CYS A 8 39.19 46.75 -21.23
CA CYS A 8 39.83 47.84 -20.54
C CYS A 8 38.68 48.85 -20.25
N CYS A 9 38.79 49.44 -19.07
CA CYS A 9 38.03 50.52 -18.45
C CYS A 9 37.56 51.71 -19.33
N ALA A 10 36.51 52.37 -18.89
CA ALA A 10 36.49 53.84 -18.85
C ALA A 10 35.50 54.32 -17.76
N ILE A 11 36.03 55.21 -16.94
CA ILE A 11 35.43 56.00 -15.85
C ILE A 11 34.96 57.32 -16.45
N ALA A 12 33.79 57.83 -16.13
CA ALA A 12 33.48 59.25 -16.24
C ALA A 12 32.56 59.64 -15.05
N GLY A 13 33.11 60.45 -14.18
CA GLY A 13 32.42 61.11 -13.10
C GLY A 13 31.79 62.42 -13.59
N SER A 14 30.68 62.81 -12.96
CA SER A 14 30.22 64.19 -12.92
C SER A 14 29.47 64.46 -11.62
N ALA A 15 30.00 65.45 -10.92
CA ALA A 15 29.43 66.03 -9.71
C ALA A 15 28.31 67.02 -10.04
N ALA A 16 27.27 67.07 -9.26
CA ALA A 16 26.37 68.20 -9.18
C ALA A 16 25.62 68.29 -7.84
N LEU A 17 25.95 69.34 -7.16
CA LEU A 17 25.27 70.23 -6.24
C LEU A 17 24.09 69.72 -5.39
N LEU A 18 24.31 69.89 -4.08
CA LEU A 18 23.34 69.96 -3.00
C LEU A 18 22.38 71.15 -3.13
N VAL A 19 21.12 70.89 -3.03
CA VAL A 19 20.09 71.89 -2.60
C VAL A 19 19.23 71.18 -1.54
N LEU A 20 19.29 71.70 -0.31
CA LEU A 20 18.39 71.33 0.79
C LEU A 20 17.13 72.22 0.75
N PRO A 21 15.94 71.67 0.94
CA PRO A 21 14.88 72.40 1.58
C PRO A 21 14.45 71.77 2.91
N ALA A 22 14.06 72.70 3.79
CA ALA A 22 13.74 72.51 5.17
C ALA A 22 12.59 71.56 5.47
N CYS A 23 12.78 70.80 6.57
CA CYS A 23 11.78 69.93 7.17
C CYS A 23 10.57 70.67 7.73
N TRP A 24 9.41 70.19 7.40
CA TRP A 24 8.23 70.20 8.27
C TRP A 24 7.93 68.80 8.75
N ALA A 25 8.08 68.56 10.03
CA ALA A 25 7.73 67.30 10.68
C ALA A 25 6.22 67.27 10.92
N ALA A 26 5.51 66.50 10.12
CA ALA A 26 4.15 66.06 10.44
C ALA A 26 4.26 64.66 11.07
N GLY A 27 3.96 64.57 12.37
CA GLY A 27 3.94 63.27 13.08
C GLY A 27 2.81 62.38 12.53
N ALA A 28 3.17 61.40 11.75
CA ALA A 28 2.28 60.31 11.39
C ALA A 28 2.47 59.16 12.42
N SER A 29 1.44 58.98 13.23
CA SER A 29 1.33 57.82 14.13
C SER A 29 1.16 56.57 13.24
N THR A 30 2.21 55.79 13.12
CA THR A 30 2.12 54.47 12.47
C THR A 30 1.41 53.50 13.43
N ALA A 31 0.13 53.28 13.18
CA ALA A 31 -0.57 52.13 13.73
C ALA A 31 0.17 50.86 13.24
N GLY A 32 0.86 50.19 14.15
CA GLY A 32 1.53 48.93 13.86
C GLY A 32 0.51 47.90 13.40
N ALA A 33 0.56 47.52 12.13
CA ALA A 33 -0.19 46.37 11.64
C ALA A 33 0.36 45.13 12.33
N VAL A 34 -0.44 44.53 13.22
CA VAL A 34 -0.16 43.21 13.79
C VAL A 34 -0.30 42.21 12.65
N GLU A 35 0.82 41.78 12.10
CA GLU A 35 0.86 40.64 11.19
C GLU A 35 0.42 39.37 11.97
N VAL A 36 -0.87 39.03 11.81
CA VAL A 36 -1.37 37.75 12.27
C VAL A 36 -0.83 36.69 11.31
N SER A 37 0.29 36.08 11.64
CA SER A 37 0.77 34.89 10.93
C SER A 37 -0.36 33.87 10.86
N PRO A 38 -0.70 33.31 9.68
CA PRO A 38 -1.76 32.31 9.58
C PRO A 38 -1.39 31.14 10.48
N ARG A 39 -2.20 30.91 11.52
CA ARG A 39 -2.04 29.79 12.44
C ARG A 39 -2.09 28.52 11.61
N ALA A 40 -0.98 27.80 11.53
CA ALA A 40 -0.93 26.53 10.83
C ALA A 40 -2.09 25.66 11.29
N ALA A 41 -2.87 25.13 10.35
CA ALA A 41 -3.97 24.22 10.67
C ALA A 41 -3.44 23.11 11.58
N PRO A 42 -4.16 22.74 12.65
CA PRO A 42 -3.68 21.71 13.57
C PRO A 42 -3.40 20.44 12.78
N ALA A 43 -2.21 19.85 12.99
CA ALA A 43 -1.82 18.61 12.32
C ALA A 43 -2.87 17.54 12.60
N ALA A 44 -3.25 16.77 11.58
CA ALA A 44 -4.25 15.73 11.73
C ALA A 44 -3.83 14.74 12.83
N SER A 45 -4.78 14.37 13.68
CA SER A 45 -4.52 13.46 14.81
C SER A 45 -4.51 12.00 14.40
N SER A 46 -4.96 11.68 13.17
CA SER A 46 -5.10 10.31 12.68
C SER A 46 -5.08 10.23 11.15
N VAL A 47 -4.78 9.03 10.66
CA VAL A 47 -4.83 8.64 9.25
C VAL A 47 -5.66 7.37 9.13
N THR A 48 -6.52 7.31 8.11
CA THR A 48 -7.29 6.11 7.75
C THR A 48 -6.72 5.50 6.49
N ILE A 49 -6.46 4.21 6.54
CA ILE A 49 -5.95 3.40 5.44
C ILE A 49 -7.07 2.44 5.03
N ALA A 50 -7.48 2.47 3.77
CA ALA A 50 -8.26 1.41 3.16
C ALA A 50 -7.26 0.39 2.57
N ALA A 51 -7.45 -0.89 2.88
CA ALA A 51 -6.60 -1.96 2.39
C ALA A 51 -7.42 -3.05 1.73
N VAL A 52 -6.89 -3.58 0.64
CA VAL A 52 -7.46 -4.69 -0.12
C VAL A 52 -6.40 -5.76 -0.39
N GLY A 53 -6.84 -6.95 -0.75
CA GLY A 53 -5.98 -8.07 -1.09
C GLY A 53 -5.47 -8.05 -2.53
N ASP A 54 -5.44 -9.23 -3.15
CA ASP A 54 -4.78 -9.49 -4.41
C ASP A 54 -5.53 -8.86 -5.57
N THR A 55 -4.83 -8.03 -6.33
CA THR A 55 -5.39 -7.16 -7.38
C THR A 55 -4.66 -7.42 -8.69
N MET A 56 -5.41 -7.96 -9.64
CA MET A 56 -4.99 -8.19 -11.03
C MET A 56 -6.14 -7.75 -11.92
N LEU A 57 -5.96 -6.75 -12.79
CA LEU A 57 -7.09 -6.28 -13.61
C LEU A 57 -7.38 -7.18 -14.81
N GLY A 58 -6.42 -8.01 -15.21
CA GLY A 58 -6.54 -8.96 -16.31
C GLY A 58 -5.21 -9.63 -16.61
N THR A 59 -5.12 -10.29 -17.74
CA THR A 59 -3.86 -10.85 -18.27
C THR A 59 -3.90 -10.85 -19.80
N THR A 60 -3.04 -10.06 -20.41
CA THR A 60 -2.96 -9.97 -21.89
C THR A 60 -2.77 -11.37 -22.51
N PRO A 61 -3.62 -11.80 -23.49
CA PRO A 61 -4.64 -10.99 -24.19
C PRO A 61 -6.03 -10.95 -23.56
N ASP A 62 -6.28 -11.68 -22.46
CA ASP A 62 -7.57 -11.74 -21.77
C ASP A 62 -7.72 -10.57 -20.79
N LEU A 63 -8.35 -9.51 -21.26
CA LEU A 63 -8.52 -8.24 -20.55
C LEU A 63 -9.99 -7.85 -20.43
N PRO A 64 -10.38 -7.19 -19.33
CA PRO A 64 -11.76 -6.73 -19.19
C PRO A 64 -12.12 -5.75 -20.32
N PRO A 65 -13.32 -5.86 -20.90
CA PRO A 65 -13.72 -5.03 -22.05
C PRO A 65 -13.78 -3.53 -21.68
N ASN A 66 -14.05 -3.21 -20.42
CA ASN A 66 -14.12 -1.83 -19.89
C ASN A 66 -13.25 -1.70 -18.62
N PRO A 67 -11.92 -1.69 -18.75
CA PRO A 67 -11.03 -1.71 -17.58
C PRO A 67 -11.16 -0.45 -16.70
N GLY A 68 -11.56 0.69 -17.28
CA GLY A 68 -11.76 1.94 -16.54
C GLY A 68 -12.91 1.90 -15.54
N SER A 69 -13.93 1.04 -15.77
CA SER A 69 -15.09 0.89 -14.87
C SER A 69 -15.06 -0.40 -14.05
N TYR A 70 -13.97 -1.17 -14.14
CA TYR A 70 -13.91 -2.49 -13.51
C TYR A 70 -14.05 -2.43 -11.98
N LEU A 71 -13.55 -1.37 -11.35
CA LEU A 71 -13.59 -1.15 -9.90
C LEU A 71 -14.65 -0.15 -9.44
N ASP A 72 -15.49 0.38 -10.33
CA ASP A 72 -16.44 1.46 -10.00
C ASP A 72 -17.43 1.05 -8.88
N ALA A 73 -17.86 -0.20 -8.84
CA ALA A 73 -18.81 -0.68 -7.83
C ALA A 73 -18.26 -0.61 -6.39
N VAL A 74 -16.94 -0.74 -6.22
CA VAL A 74 -16.27 -0.74 -4.90
C VAL A 74 -15.56 0.57 -4.60
N ARG A 75 -15.34 1.42 -5.59
CA ARG A 75 -14.70 2.73 -5.44
C ARG A 75 -15.30 3.58 -4.31
N PRO A 76 -16.64 3.72 -4.15
CA PRO A 76 -17.22 4.48 -3.06
C PRO A 76 -16.86 3.94 -1.67
N ILE A 77 -16.50 2.66 -1.57
CA ILE A 77 -16.00 2.06 -0.32
C ILE A 77 -14.52 2.40 -0.14
N LEU A 78 -13.70 2.26 -1.19
CA LEU A 78 -12.27 2.59 -1.13
C LEU A 78 -12.06 4.05 -0.70
N ASP A 79 -12.84 4.99 -1.26
CA ASP A 79 -12.74 6.42 -0.98
C ASP A 79 -13.37 6.84 0.37
N ARG A 80 -14.11 5.97 1.04
CA ARG A 80 -14.91 6.30 2.24
C ARG A 80 -14.03 6.75 3.41
N GLY A 81 -13.64 8.02 3.41
CA GLY A 81 -12.85 8.63 4.48
C GLY A 81 -11.42 8.13 4.61
N ALA A 82 -10.96 7.29 3.70
CA ALA A 82 -9.56 6.85 3.64
C ALA A 82 -8.69 7.97 3.02
N GLN A 83 -7.49 8.13 3.57
CA GLN A 83 -6.48 9.02 3.01
C GLN A 83 -5.43 8.24 2.22
N ILE A 84 -5.34 6.95 2.45
CA ILE A 84 -4.45 6.03 1.74
C ILE A 84 -5.28 4.81 1.36
N VAL A 85 -5.20 4.42 0.09
CA VAL A 85 -5.74 3.15 -0.40
C VAL A 85 -4.57 2.28 -0.81
N PHE A 86 -4.46 1.13 -0.16
CA PHE A 86 -3.38 0.15 -0.34
C PHE A 86 -3.92 -1.16 -0.91
N GLY A 87 -3.19 -1.78 -1.84
CA GLY A 87 -3.49 -3.10 -2.38
C GLY A 87 -2.24 -3.86 -2.79
N ASN A 88 -2.36 -5.17 -2.92
CA ASN A 88 -1.31 -6.01 -3.51
C ASN A 88 -1.52 -6.09 -5.02
N LEU A 89 -0.58 -5.56 -5.81
CA LEU A 89 -0.56 -5.75 -7.26
C LEU A 89 0.08 -7.11 -7.55
N GLU A 90 -0.73 -8.11 -7.77
CA GLU A 90 -0.28 -9.48 -7.97
C GLU A 90 -0.15 -9.82 -9.46
N GLY A 91 0.76 -9.13 -10.10
CA GLY A 91 1.03 -9.23 -11.53
C GLY A 91 1.93 -8.09 -11.99
N THR A 92 2.19 -8.03 -13.29
CA THR A 92 3.07 -7.04 -13.89
C THR A 92 2.33 -6.07 -14.81
N LEU A 93 2.72 -4.81 -14.82
CA LEU A 93 2.27 -3.79 -15.76
C LEU A 93 3.34 -3.62 -16.85
N THR A 94 3.34 -4.49 -17.86
CA THR A 94 4.45 -4.57 -18.81
C THR A 94 4.05 -4.97 -20.22
N THR A 95 4.86 -4.58 -21.19
CA THR A 95 4.84 -5.07 -22.56
C THR A 95 5.87 -6.19 -22.81
N ALA A 96 6.68 -6.54 -21.80
CA ALA A 96 7.63 -7.64 -21.90
C ALA A 96 6.89 -8.97 -22.19
N THR A 97 7.50 -9.84 -22.98
CA THR A 97 6.90 -11.09 -23.44
C THR A 97 7.62 -12.34 -22.94
N ALA A 98 8.83 -12.20 -22.42
CA ALA A 98 9.60 -13.30 -21.84
C ALA A 98 8.99 -13.70 -20.49
N SER A 99 8.07 -14.67 -20.52
CA SER A 99 7.39 -15.20 -19.32
C SER A 99 8.30 -16.12 -18.50
N LYS A 100 8.13 -16.13 -17.17
CA LYS A 100 8.73 -17.14 -16.29
C LYS A 100 8.21 -18.56 -16.58
N CYS A 101 7.02 -18.66 -17.16
CA CYS A 101 6.39 -19.93 -17.51
C CYS A 101 6.93 -20.43 -18.86
N GLY A 102 7.50 -21.64 -18.86
CA GLY A 102 7.85 -22.34 -20.09
C GLY A 102 6.61 -22.78 -20.88
N ALA A 103 6.77 -23.01 -22.19
CA ALA A 103 5.72 -23.52 -23.04
C ALA A 103 5.21 -24.89 -22.50
N GLY A 104 3.88 -25.02 -22.25
CA GLY A 104 3.25 -26.24 -21.80
C GLY A 104 3.30 -26.52 -20.29
N SER A 105 3.74 -25.55 -19.49
CA SER A 105 3.71 -25.69 -18.02
C SER A 105 2.25 -25.59 -17.50
N ALA A 106 1.72 -26.69 -16.94
CA ALA A 106 0.32 -26.79 -16.49
C ALA A 106 0.04 -26.03 -15.17
N ASN A 107 1.07 -25.82 -14.33
CA ASN A 107 0.96 -25.23 -13.00
C ASN A 107 1.82 -23.97 -12.83
N CYS A 108 2.00 -23.21 -13.89
CA CYS A 108 2.72 -21.96 -13.86
C CYS A 108 1.81 -20.86 -14.38
N PHE A 109 1.66 -19.80 -13.58
CA PHE A 109 0.83 -18.66 -13.90
C PHE A 109 1.72 -17.41 -14.02
N ALA A 110 1.46 -16.60 -15.03
CA ALA A 110 2.17 -15.33 -15.25
C ALA A 110 1.18 -14.28 -15.70
N PHE A 111 1.07 -13.20 -14.95
CA PHE A 111 0.07 -12.17 -15.13
C PHE A 111 0.67 -10.88 -15.69
N ARG A 112 0.04 -10.35 -16.74
CA ARG A 112 0.53 -9.18 -17.45
C ARG A 112 -0.61 -8.30 -17.95
N ASP A 113 -0.75 -7.14 -17.31
CA ASP A 113 -1.59 -6.05 -17.78
C ASP A 113 -0.79 -5.06 -18.63
N PRO A 114 -1.43 -4.34 -19.57
CA PRO A 114 -0.78 -3.22 -20.26
C PRO A 114 -0.29 -2.16 -19.26
N PRO A 115 0.88 -1.53 -19.47
CA PRO A 115 1.45 -0.50 -18.58
C PRO A 115 0.48 0.63 -18.25
N GLY A 116 -0.37 1.02 -19.22
CA GLY A 116 -1.40 2.04 -19.03
C GLY A 116 -2.50 1.69 -18.04
N TYR A 117 -2.59 0.43 -17.57
CA TYR A 117 -3.59 0.01 -16.57
C TYR A 117 -3.34 0.61 -15.19
N ALA A 118 -2.11 1.08 -14.91
CA ALA A 118 -1.81 1.86 -13.72
C ALA A 118 -2.77 3.04 -13.52
N ARG A 119 -3.23 3.69 -14.62
CA ARG A 119 -4.21 4.78 -14.56
C ARG A 119 -5.55 4.37 -13.99
N TYR A 120 -6.00 3.13 -14.26
CA TYR A 120 -7.29 2.64 -13.77
C TYR A 120 -7.23 2.34 -12.26
N LEU A 121 -6.09 1.83 -11.77
CA LEU A 121 -5.83 1.69 -10.35
C LEU A 121 -5.84 3.08 -9.66
N LYS A 122 -5.20 4.07 -10.27
CA LYS A 122 -5.25 5.46 -9.79
C LYS A 122 -6.66 6.02 -9.77
N GLN A 123 -7.44 5.81 -10.83
CA GLN A 123 -8.85 6.25 -10.93
C GLN A 123 -9.74 5.57 -9.88
N ALA A 124 -9.46 4.34 -9.50
CA ALA A 124 -10.15 3.62 -8.44
C ALA A 124 -9.83 4.14 -7.04
N GLY A 125 -8.83 5.03 -6.90
CA GLY A 125 -8.45 5.67 -5.64
C GLY A 125 -7.18 5.13 -5.00
N PHE A 126 -6.52 4.12 -5.57
CA PHE A 126 -5.26 3.60 -5.03
C PHE A 126 -4.21 4.70 -4.89
N THR A 127 -3.40 4.62 -3.86
CA THR A 127 -2.31 5.55 -3.55
C THR A 127 -0.98 4.83 -3.40
N VAL A 128 -0.99 3.61 -2.84
CA VAL A 128 0.19 2.77 -2.65
C VAL A 128 -0.15 1.36 -3.13
N LEU A 129 0.69 0.78 -3.96
CA LEU A 129 0.59 -0.61 -4.38
C LEU A 129 1.84 -1.38 -3.96
N ASN A 130 1.61 -2.57 -3.43
CA ASN A 130 2.66 -3.54 -3.16
C ASN A 130 2.90 -4.41 -4.39
N ASP A 131 4.15 -4.76 -4.64
CA ASP A 131 4.57 -5.73 -5.63
C ASP A 131 5.57 -6.79 -5.08
N ALA A 132 5.75 -6.85 -3.73
CA ALA A 132 6.44 -7.99 -3.11
C ALA A 132 5.51 -9.21 -3.08
N ASN A 133 5.61 -10.07 -4.07
CA ASN A 133 4.82 -11.29 -4.23
C ASN A 133 5.46 -12.23 -5.28
N ASN A 134 4.90 -13.42 -5.46
CA ASN A 134 5.36 -14.44 -6.41
C ASN A 134 5.23 -14.04 -7.91
N HIS A 135 4.58 -12.91 -8.21
CA HIS A 135 4.29 -12.45 -9.58
C HIS A 135 5.11 -11.24 -10.04
N ILE A 136 5.93 -10.63 -9.16
CA ILE A 136 6.72 -9.43 -9.52
C ILE A 136 7.71 -9.70 -10.66
N LEU A 137 8.21 -10.92 -10.79
CA LEU A 137 9.14 -11.36 -11.84
C LEU A 137 8.49 -12.22 -12.93
N ASP A 138 7.18 -12.21 -13.09
CA ASP A 138 6.48 -12.99 -14.13
C ASP A 138 7.05 -12.78 -15.53
N PHE A 139 7.53 -11.58 -15.82
CA PHE A 139 8.19 -11.20 -17.07
C PHE A 139 9.61 -10.66 -16.82
N GLY A 140 10.29 -11.23 -15.83
CA GLY A 140 11.68 -10.95 -15.48
C GLY A 140 11.90 -9.53 -14.96
N ALA A 141 13.17 -9.16 -14.79
CA ALA A 141 13.56 -7.85 -14.26
C ALA A 141 13.09 -6.68 -15.16
N ALA A 142 12.94 -6.89 -16.47
CA ALA A 142 12.42 -5.87 -17.39
C ALA A 142 10.93 -5.60 -17.12
N GLY A 143 10.14 -6.65 -16.86
CA GLY A 143 8.73 -6.56 -16.47
C GLY A 143 8.57 -5.82 -15.14
N GLN A 144 9.32 -6.21 -14.12
CA GLN A 144 9.34 -5.54 -12.82
C GLN A 144 9.68 -4.04 -12.96
N ALA A 145 10.78 -3.72 -13.63
CA ALA A 145 11.19 -2.33 -13.80
C ALA A 145 10.15 -1.49 -14.56
N GLN A 146 9.45 -2.07 -15.54
CA GLN A 146 8.37 -1.39 -16.25
C GLN A 146 7.13 -1.21 -15.36
N THR A 147 6.79 -2.19 -14.54
CA THR A 147 5.70 -2.11 -13.56
C THR A 147 5.91 -0.92 -12.61
N VAL A 148 7.08 -0.84 -11.98
CA VAL A 148 7.43 0.27 -11.08
C VAL A 148 7.33 1.63 -11.80
N ARG A 149 7.90 1.75 -13.00
CA ARG A 149 7.79 2.99 -13.79
C ARG A 149 6.35 3.35 -14.15
N SER A 150 5.52 2.37 -14.48
CA SER A 150 4.11 2.57 -14.83
C SER A 150 3.29 3.09 -13.65
N LEU A 151 3.52 2.52 -12.46
CA LEU A 151 2.89 2.99 -11.22
C LEU A 151 3.30 4.43 -10.91
N HIS A 152 4.58 4.75 -10.94
CA HIS A 152 5.10 6.10 -10.69
C HIS A 152 4.57 7.11 -11.73
N ALA A 153 4.54 6.75 -13.01
CA ALA A 153 3.99 7.61 -14.06
C ALA A 153 2.49 7.92 -13.88
N ALA A 154 1.74 7.01 -13.27
CA ALA A 154 0.35 7.21 -12.91
C ALA A 154 0.18 7.99 -11.58
N GLY A 155 1.26 8.38 -10.90
CA GLY A 155 1.22 9.05 -9.60
C GLY A 155 0.81 8.12 -8.45
N LEU A 156 1.15 6.84 -8.55
CA LEU A 156 1.01 5.83 -7.51
C LEU A 156 2.36 5.62 -6.83
N ALA A 157 2.37 5.48 -5.51
CA ALA A 157 3.53 4.99 -4.80
C ALA A 157 3.59 3.46 -4.93
N GLN A 158 4.79 2.92 -5.02
CA GLN A 158 5.06 1.49 -5.04
C GLN A 158 5.86 1.11 -3.78
N THR A 159 5.71 -0.11 -3.30
CA THR A 159 6.49 -0.72 -2.22
C THR A 159 6.68 -2.20 -2.51
N GLY A 160 7.81 -2.78 -2.07
CA GLY A 160 8.04 -4.22 -2.19
C GLY A 160 9.43 -4.62 -2.66
N LEU A 161 10.22 -3.69 -3.20
CA LEU A 161 11.58 -4.01 -3.62
C LEU A 161 12.49 -4.30 -2.40
N PRO A 162 13.55 -5.13 -2.57
CA PRO A 162 14.46 -5.48 -1.49
C PRO A 162 15.03 -4.25 -0.76
N GLY A 163 14.82 -4.19 0.56
CA GLY A 163 15.33 -3.11 1.40
C GLY A 163 14.60 -1.77 1.28
N GLU A 164 13.54 -1.71 0.48
CA GLU A 164 12.72 -0.51 0.25
C GLU A 164 11.89 -0.12 1.47
N ILE A 165 11.77 1.18 1.69
CA ILE A 165 10.86 1.81 2.66
C ILE A 165 10.15 2.93 1.91
N THR A 166 8.87 2.74 1.62
CA THR A 166 8.06 3.73 0.92
C THR A 166 7.35 4.62 1.91
N VAL A 167 7.65 5.92 1.91
CA VAL A 167 7.05 6.88 2.83
C VAL A 167 6.10 7.80 2.08
N VAL A 168 4.82 7.73 2.43
CA VAL A 168 3.80 8.66 1.93
C VAL A 168 3.35 9.62 3.02
N ARG A 169 2.79 10.76 2.62
CA ARG A 169 2.22 11.74 3.54
C ARG A 169 0.72 11.86 3.33
N ALA A 170 -0.04 11.70 4.40
CA ALA A 170 -1.48 11.86 4.40
C ALA A 170 -1.87 12.82 5.54
N ARG A 171 -2.50 13.95 5.23
CA ARG A 171 -2.89 14.98 6.20
C ARG A 171 -1.73 15.42 7.12
N GLY A 172 -0.50 15.49 6.58
CA GLY A 172 0.70 15.84 7.35
C GLY A 172 1.36 14.67 8.12
N ILE A 173 0.68 13.52 8.26
CA ILE A 173 1.22 12.33 8.92
C ILE A 173 2.07 11.54 7.92
N LYS A 174 3.29 11.20 8.29
CA LYS A 174 4.13 10.26 7.55
C LYS A 174 3.69 8.83 7.87
N VAL A 175 3.46 8.04 6.82
CA VAL A 175 3.18 6.61 6.88
C VAL A 175 4.24 5.87 6.07
N ALA A 176 4.99 4.99 6.71
CA ALA A 176 5.96 4.13 6.04
C ALA A 176 5.33 2.78 5.71
N PHE A 177 5.52 2.32 4.50
CA PHE A 177 5.18 0.98 4.04
C PHE A 177 6.48 0.18 3.84
N VAL A 178 6.47 -1.06 4.29
CA VAL A 178 7.49 -2.08 4.00
C VAL A 178 6.78 -3.39 3.71
N ALA A 179 7.18 -4.06 2.66
CA ALA A 179 6.51 -5.25 2.19
C ALA A 179 7.50 -6.42 2.06
N PHE A 180 6.99 -7.63 2.26
CA PHE A 180 7.78 -8.84 2.34
C PHE A 180 7.08 -9.99 1.64
N ALA A 181 7.87 -10.86 1.01
CA ALA A 181 7.41 -12.12 0.46
C ALA A 181 8.48 -13.21 0.67
N PRO A 182 8.17 -14.52 0.53
CA PRO A 182 9.13 -15.58 0.84
C PRO A 182 10.13 -15.84 -0.30
N TYR A 183 10.44 -14.84 -1.10
CA TYR A 183 11.28 -15.01 -2.29
C TYR A 183 12.61 -14.25 -2.16
N PRO A 184 13.69 -14.75 -2.78
CA PRO A 184 15.02 -14.13 -2.68
C PRO A 184 15.12 -12.79 -3.41
N TYR A 185 14.20 -12.50 -4.33
CA TYR A 185 14.13 -11.26 -5.08
C TYR A 185 13.26 -10.17 -4.42
N ASP A 186 12.66 -10.48 -3.26
CA ASP A 186 11.91 -9.57 -2.42
C ASP A 186 12.64 -9.27 -1.11
N ALA A 187 12.11 -8.38 -0.28
CA ALA A 187 12.47 -8.36 1.13
C ALA A 187 11.96 -9.66 1.76
N ASN A 188 12.88 -10.61 2.00
CA ASN A 188 12.52 -11.99 2.31
C ASN A 188 11.96 -12.13 3.73
N LEU A 189 10.69 -12.54 3.84
CA LEU A 189 10.01 -12.76 5.12
C LEU A 189 10.57 -13.94 5.91
N LEU A 190 11.22 -14.91 5.25
CA LEU A 190 11.85 -16.07 5.92
C LEU A 190 13.10 -15.64 6.71
N ASN A 191 13.70 -14.50 6.36
CA ASN A 191 14.80 -13.92 7.12
C ASN A 191 14.27 -12.91 8.16
N LEU A 192 13.76 -13.43 9.28
CA LEU A 192 13.19 -12.60 10.35
C LEU A 192 14.15 -11.53 10.90
N SER A 193 15.45 -11.78 10.91
CA SER A 193 16.46 -10.82 11.39
C SER A 193 16.59 -9.62 10.45
N ALA A 194 16.69 -9.87 9.14
CA ALA A 194 16.73 -8.82 8.13
C ALA A 194 15.42 -8.04 8.09
N ALA A 195 14.27 -8.73 8.14
CA ALA A 195 12.94 -8.13 8.18
C ALA A 195 12.78 -7.22 9.41
N ARG A 196 13.13 -7.69 10.60
CA ARG A 196 13.15 -6.88 11.84
C ARG A 196 13.98 -5.62 11.68
N THR A 197 15.15 -5.73 11.07
CA THR A 197 16.04 -4.58 10.84
C THR A 197 15.42 -3.55 9.91
N LEU A 198 14.79 -3.99 8.82
CA LEU A 198 14.10 -3.12 7.86
C LEU A 198 12.92 -2.40 8.51
N ILE A 199 12.08 -3.10 9.27
CA ILE A 199 10.94 -2.51 9.99
C ILE A 199 11.41 -1.48 11.02
N LYS A 200 12.49 -1.76 11.78
CA LYS A 200 13.08 -0.78 12.69
C LYS A 200 13.61 0.45 11.95
N ARG A 201 14.15 0.31 10.75
CA ARG A 201 14.56 1.44 9.88
C ARG A 201 13.34 2.26 9.45
N ALA A 202 12.25 1.63 9.05
CA ALA A 202 10.99 2.30 8.70
C ALA A 202 10.43 3.08 9.91
N ARG A 203 10.47 2.50 11.10
CA ARG A 203 10.01 3.14 12.35
C ARG A 203 10.78 4.41 12.69
N ARG A 204 12.06 4.52 12.28
CA ARG A 204 12.83 5.76 12.43
C ARG A 204 12.39 6.86 11.43
N GLN A 205 11.79 6.49 10.30
CA GLN A 205 11.35 7.45 9.27
C GLN A 205 9.92 7.94 9.48
N ALA A 206 9.05 7.09 10.06
CA ALA A 206 7.64 7.40 10.32
C ALA A 206 7.14 6.75 11.61
N ARG A 207 6.25 7.45 12.32
CA ARG A 207 5.60 6.89 13.52
C ARG A 207 4.46 5.90 13.19
N VAL A 208 3.93 5.95 11.99
CA VAL A 208 2.98 4.97 11.47
C VAL A 208 3.73 4.09 10.50
N VAL A 209 3.84 2.81 10.80
CA VAL A 209 4.48 1.81 9.95
C VAL A 209 3.47 0.73 9.60
N VAL A 210 3.20 0.54 8.33
CA VAL A 210 2.38 -0.53 7.79
C VAL A 210 3.31 -1.58 7.20
N VAL A 211 3.18 -2.80 7.68
CA VAL A 211 3.89 -3.95 7.15
C VAL A 211 2.92 -4.77 6.32
N TYR A 212 3.31 -5.09 5.10
CA TYR A 212 2.62 -6.06 4.28
C TYR A 212 3.42 -7.36 4.21
N MET A 213 2.74 -8.50 4.20
CA MET A 213 3.32 -9.80 3.93
C MET A 213 2.48 -10.58 2.89
N HIS A 214 3.14 -11.08 1.86
CA HIS A 214 2.59 -12.07 0.95
C HIS A 214 3.05 -13.43 1.45
N ALA A 215 2.19 -14.17 2.16
CA ALA A 215 2.61 -15.32 2.96
C ALA A 215 1.49 -16.33 3.16
N GLY A 216 1.88 -17.58 3.37
CA GLY A 216 0.98 -18.69 3.65
C GLY A 216 0.63 -19.53 2.42
N ALA A 217 0.11 -20.72 2.65
CA ALA A 217 -0.39 -21.62 1.61
C ALA A 217 -1.61 -21.03 0.89
N GLU A 218 -1.90 -21.52 -0.31
CA GLU A 218 -2.96 -20.99 -1.18
C GLU A 218 -4.17 -21.91 -1.28
N GLY A 219 -5.33 -21.32 -1.58
CA GLY A 219 -6.57 -22.00 -1.89
C GLY A 219 -7.59 -22.03 -0.74
N SER A 220 -8.77 -22.58 -1.00
CA SER A 220 -9.89 -22.60 -0.05
C SER A 220 -9.58 -23.34 1.26
N GLY A 221 -8.73 -24.35 1.22
CA GLY A 221 -8.29 -25.08 2.41
C GLY A 221 -7.17 -24.42 3.21
N ALA A 222 -6.73 -23.23 2.80
CA ALA A 222 -5.67 -22.46 3.44
C ALA A 222 -6.21 -21.25 4.23
N ASP A 223 -7.45 -21.31 4.67
CA ASP A 223 -8.17 -20.22 5.35
C ASP A 223 -7.79 -20.05 6.84
N HIS A 224 -7.20 -21.05 7.46
CA HIS A 224 -6.74 -21.02 8.86
C HIS A 224 -5.29 -20.56 9.02
N VAL A 225 -5.00 -19.90 10.13
CA VAL A 225 -3.64 -19.55 10.59
C VAL A 225 -3.27 -20.53 11.69
N THR A 226 -2.32 -21.42 11.40
CA THR A 226 -1.99 -22.56 12.27
C THR A 226 -0.85 -22.29 13.26
N GLY A 227 -0.18 -21.12 13.14
CA GLY A 227 1.03 -20.81 13.91
C GLY A 227 2.26 -21.63 13.50
N ARG A 228 2.17 -22.34 12.37
CA ARG A 228 3.23 -23.20 11.83
C ARG A 228 3.75 -22.65 10.51
N GLU A 229 4.86 -23.21 10.07
CA GLU A 229 5.39 -23.01 8.72
C GLU A 229 4.44 -23.62 7.69
N GLU A 230 4.14 -22.85 6.65
CA GLU A 230 3.21 -23.21 5.58
C GLU A 230 3.96 -23.42 4.26
N HIS A 231 3.50 -24.38 3.47
CA HIS A 231 4.10 -24.71 2.17
C HIS A 231 3.03 -24.80 1.10
N TYR A 232 3.39 -24.40 -0.13
CA TYR A 232 2.51 -24.52 -1.29
C TYR A 232 3.31 -24.84 -2.55
N LEU A 233 2.94 -25.86 -3.29
CA LEU A 233 3.61 -26.35 -4.50
C LEU A 233 5.14 -26.54 -4.32
N GLY A 234 5.57 -26.95 -3.12
CA GLY A 234 6.99 -27.14 -2.80
C GLY A 234 7.74 -25.90 -2.37
N GLU A 235 7.09 -24.72 -2.35
CA GLU A 235 7.64 -23.47 -1.84
C GLU A 235 7.40 -23.34 -0.33
N ASP A 236 8.41 -22.86 0.40
CA ASP A 236 8.26 -22.39 1.77
C ASP A 236 7.56 -21.02 1.75
N ARG A 237 6.34 -20.96 2.29
CA ARG A 237 5.49 -19.75 2.33
C ARG A 237 5.56 -19.07 3.70
N GLY A 238 6.45 -19.53 4.57
CA GLY A 238 6.74 -18.99 5.89
C GLY A 238 5.72 -19.34 6.97
N ASN A 239 5.95 -18.76 8.14
CA ASN A 239 5.01 -18.78 9.26
C ASN A 239 4.38 -17.39 9.40
N PRO A 240 3.16 -17.18 8.91
CA PRO A 240 2.51 -15.86 8.91
C PRO A 240 2.35 -15.28 10.31
N GLU A 241 2.03 -16.10 11.32
CA GLU A 241 1.83 -15.63 12.69
C GLU A 241 3.15 -15.18 13.33
N ALA A 242 4.18 -16.00 13.24
CA ALA A 242 5.50 -15.67 13.78
C ALA A 242 6.07 -14.39 13.12
N PHE A 243 5.90 -14.24 11.80
CA PHE A 243 6.32 -13.04 11.09
C PHE A 243 5.55 -11.80 11.53
N ALA A 244 4.21 -11.88 11.63
CA ALA A 244 3.37 -10.76 12.02
C ALA A 244 3.67 -10.29 13.45
N HIS A 245 3.83 -11.22 14.39
CA HIS A 245 4.22 -10.91 15.77
C HIS A 245 5.61 -10.24 15.82
N MET A 246 6.59 -10.76 15.09
CA MET A 246 7.91 -10.16 14.96
C MET A 246 7.82 -8.74 14.36
N ALA A 247 6.95 -8.51 13.38
CA ALA A 247 6.79 -7.21 12.74
C ALA A 247 6.23 -6.17 13.72
N ILE A 248 5.22 -6.52 14.52
CA ILE A 248 4.69 -5.66 15.59
C ILE A 248 5.79 -5.36 16.62
N ASP A 249 6.52 -6.37 17.05
CA ASP A 249 7.64 -6.22 18.02
C ASP A 249 8.78 -5.33 17.48
N ALA A 250 8.94 -5.28 16.15
CA ALA A 250 9.89 -4.41 15.49
C ALA A 250 9.39 -2.95 15.33
N GLY A 251 8.10 -2.68 15.59
CA GLY A 251 7.51 -1.35 15.58
C GLY A 251 6.47 -1.12 14.47
N ALA A 252 5.92 -2.18 13.85
CA ALA A 252 4.78 -2.04 12.97
C ALA A 252 3.54 -1.55 13.74
N SER A 253 2.76 -0.69 13.10
CA SER A 253 1.50 -0.16 13.61
C SER A 253 0.30 -0.99 13.15
N LEU A 254 0.47 -1.69 12.03
CA LEU A 254 -0.53 -2.51 11.35
C LEU A 254 0.21 -3.54 10.51
N VAL A 255 -0.28 -4.78 10.49
CA VAL A 255 0.14 -5.81 9.55
C VAL A 255 -1.04 -6.18 8.66
N ILE A 256 -0.81 -6.20 7.35
CA ILE A 256 -1.77 -6.59 6.31
C ILE A 256 -1.14 -7.71 5.50
N ALA A 257 -1.91 -8.73 5.17
CA ALA A 257 -1.43 -9.81 4.34
C ALA A 257 -2.42 -10.20 3.24
N SER A 258 -1.87 -10.85 2.23
CA SER A 258 -2.57 -11.67 1.24
C SER A 258 -1.64 -12.76 0.70
N GLY A 259 -2.02 -13.46 -0.35
CA GLY A 259 -1.28 -14.60 -0.92
C GLY A 259 -2.02 -15.92 -0.81
N PRO A 260 -2.78 -16.21 0.27
CA PRO A 260 -3.62 -17.41 0.32
C PRO A 260 -4.79 -17.41 -0.65
N HIS A 261 -5.14 -16.28 -1.27
CA HIS A 261 -6.29 -16.04 -2.14
C HIS A 261 -7.65 -16.24 -1.46
N VAL A 262 -7.66 -16.61 -0.20
CA VAL A 262 -8.83 -16.79 0.67
C VAL A 262 -8.71 -15.86 1.87
N LEU A 263 -9.84 -15.42 2.42
CA LEU A 263 -9.86 -14.67 3.67
C LEU A 263 -9.31 -15.51 4.83
N ARG A 264 -8.59 -14.87 5.73
CA ARG A 264 -8.17 -15.44 7.03
C ARG A 264 -8.68 -14.60 8.18
N GLY A 265 -8.55 -15.12 9.38
CA GLY A 265 -8.86 -14.42 10.62
C GLY A 265 -8.02 -13.16 10.83
N MET A 266 -8.47 -12.31 11.76
CA MET A 266 -7.74 -11.12 12.21
C MET A 266 -7.47 -11.22 13.71
N GLN A 267 -6.30 -10.75 14.14
CA GLN A 267 -5.82 -10.81 15.51
C GLN A 267 -5.44 -9.43 16.04
N PHE A 268 -5.58 -9.21 17.33
CA PHE A 268 -4.89 -8.15 18.05
C PHE A 268 -3.68 -8.72 18.79
N TYR A 269 -2.51 -8.19 18.48
CA TYR A 269 -1.29 -8.49 19.19
C TYR A 269 -0.67 -7.21 19.73
N LYS A 270 -0.49 -7.13 21.06
CA LYS A 270 0.03 -5.95 21.77
C LYS A 270 -0.68 -4.63 21.39
N GLY A 271 -2.00 -4.71 21.17
CA GLY A 271 -2.83 -3.55 20.82
C GLY A 271 -2.77 -3.11 19.35
N HIS A 272 -2.16 -3.90 18.48
CA HIS A 272 -2.07 -3.68 17.05
C HIS A 272 -2.87 -4.72 16.27
N LEU A 273 -3.55 -4.29 15.20
CA LEU A 273 -4.32 -5.18 14.35
C LEU A 273 -3.40 -5.89 13.36
N ILE A 274 -3.64 -7.19 13.17
CA ILE A 274 -3.06 -8.05 12.15
C ILE A 274 -4.21 -8.63 11.32
N ALA A 275 -4.19 -8.44 10.00
CA ALA A 275 -5.07 -9.08 9.03
C ALA A 275 -4.26 -10.12 8.25
N TYR A 276 -4.50 -11.40 8.50
CA TYR A 276 -3.65 -12.49 7.99
C TYR A 276 -3.89 -12.86 6.53
N SER A 277 -5.04 -12.50 5.96
CA SER A 277 -5.28 -12.44 4.53
C SER A 277 -6.56 -11.65 4.26
N LEU A 278 -6.48 -10.74 3.30
CA LEU A 278 -7.64 -10.03 2.77
C LEU A 278 -8.23 -10.74 1.54
N GLY A 279 -7.68 -11.92 1.17
CA GLY A 279 -8.12 -12.69 0.01
C GLY A 279 -7.87 -11.98 -1.32
N ASN A 280 -8.58 -12.40 -2.35
CA ASN A 280 -8.59 -11.71 -3.63
C ASN A 280 -9.36 -10.39 -3.55
N PHE A 281 -9.03 -9.40 -4.38
CA PHE A 281 -9.79 -8.17 -4.48
C PHE A 281 -10.36 -7.93 -5.88
N ALA A 282 -9.57 -8.13 -6.92
CA ALA A 282 -9.99 -7.93 -8.30
C ALA A 282 -9.13 -8.76 -9.25
N GLY A 283 -9.77 -9.53 -10.16
CA GLY A 283 -9.00 -10.35 -11.10
C GLY A 283 -9.86 -10.86 -12.24
N TYR A 284 -9.76 -10.23 -13.43
CA TYR A 284 -10.52 -10.67 -14.59
C TYR A 284 -10.00 -12.02 -15.09
N HIS A 285 -10.76 -13.09 -14.86
CA HIS A 285 -10.45 -14.50 -15.15
C HIS A 285 -9.15 -15.04 -14.51
N ASN A 286 -8.57 -14.33 -13.55
CA ASN A 286 -7.25 -14.68 -13.01
C ASN A 286 -7.31 -15.56 -11.74
N PHE A 287 -8.47 -15.72 -11.13
CA PHE A 287 -8.66 -16.57 -9.95
C PHE A 287 -10.06 -17.20 -9.92
N SER A 288 -10.21 -18.23 -9.09
CA SER A 288 -11.51 -18.86 -8.87
C SER A 288 -12.46 -17.92 -8.11
N THR A 289 -13.72 -17.89 -8.55
CA THR A 289 -14.80 -17.14 -7.91
C THR A 289 -15.87 -18.09 -7.36
N SER A 290 -15.46 -19.23 -6.81
CA SER A 290 -16.36 -20.24 -6.25
C SER A 290 -15.99 -20.60 -4.80
N GLY A 291 -16.99 -21.01 -4.02
CA GLY A 291 -16.81 -21.36 -2.61
C GLY A 291 -16.25 -20.18 -1.80
N ASP A 292 -15.33 -20.45 -0.89
CA ASP A 292 -14.72 -19.44 -0.01
C ASP A 292 -13.86 -18.41 -0.78
N LEU A 293 -13.48 -18.72 -2.02
CA LEU A 293 -12.75 -17.81 -2.91
C LEU A 293 -13.66 -16.76 -3.58
N ASP A 294 -15.00 -16.87 -3.46
CA ASP A 294 -15.97 -15.87 -3.98
C ASP A 294 -16.18 -14.69 -3.03
N THR A 295 -15.54 -14.66 -1.89
CA THR A 295 -15.77 -13.61 -0.89
C THR A 295 -14.47 -12.96 -0.43
N SER A 296 -14.53 -11.65 -0.18
CA SER A 296 -13.41 -10.87 0.30
C SER A 296 -13.89 -9.66 1.12
N VAL A 297 -12.98 -8.82 1.55
CA VAL A 297 -13.27 -7.60 2.29
C VAL A 297 -12.39 -6.43 1.87
N ILE A 298 -12.92 -5.21 2.03
CA ILE A 298 -12.13 -3.98 2.08
C ILE A 298 -11.98 -3.62 3.55
N LEU A 299 -10.76 -3.55 4.05
CA LEU A 299 -10.43 -3.22 5.43
C LEU A 299 -10.09 -1.73 5.56
N HIS A 300 -10.83 -1.00 6.38
CA HIS A 300 -10.46 0.35 6.80
C HIS A 300 -9.88 0.34 8.21
N VAL A 301 -8.68 0.91 8.39
CA VAL A 301 -8.05 1.05 9.70
C VAL A 301 -7.67 2.50 9.93
N THR A 302 -8.12 3.07 11.04
CA THR A 302 -7.70 4.41 11.48
C THR A 302 -6.64 4.27 12.57
N LEU A 303 -5.49 4.86 12.31
CA LEU A 303 -4.36 4.93 13.24
C LEU A 303 -4.16 6.37 13.70
N SER A 304 -3.76 6.56 14.96
CA SER A 304 -3.32 7.87 15.44
C SER A 304 -2.01 8.28 14.76
N ALA A 305 -1.65 9.56 14.82
CA ALA A 305 -0.36 10.05 14.34
C ALA A 305 0.85 9.39 15.04
N ALA A 306 0.64 8.74 16.19
CA ALA A 306 1.65 7.95 16.90
C ALA A 306 1.67 6.46 16.49
N GLY A 307 0.78 6.03 15.55
CA GLY A 307 0.69 4.65 15.08
C GLY A 307 -0.16 3.73 15.97
N ARG A 308 -0.93 4.26 16.93
CA ARG A 308 -1.82 3.44 17.77
C ARG A 308 -3.14 3.20 17.04
N PHE A 309 -3.68 2.03 17.19
CA PHE A 309 -5.04 1.69 16.72
C PHE A 309 -6.09 2.63 17.33
N LYS A 310 -7.04 3.09 16.51
CA LYS A 310 -8.19 3.90 16.94
C LYS A 310 -9.51 3.22 16.62
N SER A 311 -9.68 2.79 15.40
CA SER A 311 -10.88 2.09 14.92
C SER A 311 -10.59 1.33 13.65
N ALA A 312 -11.40 0.30 13.37
CA ALA A 312 -11.38 -0.35 12.08
C ALA A 312 -12.78 -0.86 11.68
N ARG A 313 -12.94 -1.09 10.39
CA ARG A 313 -14.14 -1.68 9.80
C ARG A 313 -13.77 -2.49 8.57
N VAL A 314 -14.41 -3.62 8.39
CA VAL A 314 -14.44 -4.38 7.13
C VAL A 314 -15.74 -4.11 6.39
N TYR A 315 -15.64 -4.01 5.09
CA TYR A 315 -16.76 -3.93 4.16
C TYR A 315 -16.71 -5.18 3.28
N PRO A 316 -17.75 -6.02 3.27
CA PRO A 316 -17.72 -7.25 2.52
C PRO A 316 -17.84 -6.97 1.03
N ILE A 317 -17.12 -7.72 0.25
CA ILE A 317 -17.23 -7.77 -1.20
C ILE A 317 -17.35 -9.23 -1.66
N ARG A 318 -17.97 -9.44 -2.80
CA ARG A 318 -18.02 -10.69 -3.54
C ARG A 318 -17.67 -10.45 -5.00
N PHE A 319 -17.44 -11.51 -5.73
CA PHE A 319 -17.11 -11.40 -7.14
C PHE A 319 -18.30 -11.72 -8.03
N THR A 320 -18.38 -11.07 -9.19
CA THR A 320 -19.30 -11.42 -10.26
C THR A 320 -18.52 -12.12 -11.36
N GLY A 321 -19.08 -13.21 -11.87
CA GLY A 321 -18.65 -14.11 -12.97
C GLY A 321 -17.20 -14.12 -13.45
N THR A 322 -16.59 -12.96 -13.61
CA THR A 322 -15.22 -12.78 -14.14
C THR A 322 -14.22 -12.30 -13.10
N GLY A 323 -14.56 -12.35 -11.80
CA GLY A 323 -13.67 -11.81 -10.74
C GLY A 323 -13.78 -10.30 -10.51
N ARG A 324 -14.85 -9.66 -11.02
CA ARG A 324 -15.14 -8.25 -10.76
C ARG A 324 -15.68 -8.06 -9.33
N PRO A 325 -15.07 -7.20 -8.50
CA PRO A 325 -15.55 -6.97 -7.14
C PRO A 325 -16.82 -6.14 -7.12
N VAL A 326 -17.79 -6.56 -6.29
CA VAL A 326 -19.02 -5.81 -5.99
C VAL A 326 -19.30 -5.86 -4.48
N PRO A 327 -19.96 -4.83 -3.89
CA PRO A 327 -20.31 -4.85 -2.47
C PRO A 327 -21.23 -6.02 -2.12
N GLY A 328 -21.06 -6.62 -0.95
CA GLY A 328 -21.86 -7.71 -0.41
C GLY A 328 -21.07 -9.00 -0.19
N GLY A 329 -21.75 -10.08 0.12
CA GLY A 329 -21.14 -11.39 0.41
C GLY A 329 -20.91 -11.66 1.89
N GLY A 330 -20.33 -12.83 2.18
CA GLY A 330 -20.17 -13.39 3.53
C GLY A 330 -18.91 -12.99 4.29
N GLY A 331 -18.04 -12.15 3.72
CA GLY A 331 -16.69 -11.88 4.22
C GLY A 331 -16.62 -11.44 5.68
N ILE A 332 -17.62 -10.70 6.20
CA ILE A 332 -17.66 -10.30 7.62
C ILE A 332 -17.77 -11.53 8.52
N ALA A 333 -18.76 -12.38 8.29
CA ALA A 333 -19.00 -13.55 9.13
C ALA A 333 -17.87 -14.57 9.00
N PHE A 334 -17.35 -14.75 7.78
CA PHE A 334 -16.26 -15.67 7.48
C PHE A 334 -14.98 -15.27 8.24
N THR A 335 -14.51 -14.03 8.11
CA THR A 335 -13.32 -13.55 8.81
C THR A 335 -13.51 -13.54 10.34
N ALA A 336 -14.71 -13.22 10.83
CA ALA A 336 -15.01 -13.22 12.27
C ALA A 336 -14.92 -14.64 12.84
N ARG A 337 -15.48 -15.63 12.16
CA ARG A 337 -15.42 -17.05 12.53
C ARG A 337 -13.99 -17.53 12.62
N LEU A 338 -13.23 -17.37 11.53
CA LEU A 338 -11.82 -17.79 11.48
C LEU A 338 -10.97 -17.10 12.56
N GLY A 339 -11.19 -15.79 12.78
CA GLY A 339 -10.49 -15.09 13.86
C GLY A 339 -10.73 -15.72 15.22
N THR A 340 -11.98 -16.12 15.53
CA THR A 340 -12.34 -16.76 16.78
C THR A 340 -11.74 -18.16 16.90
N GLU A 341 -11.78 -18.94 15.81
CA GLU A 341 -11.26 -20.30 15.76
C GLU A 341 -9.74 -20.34 15.91
N ASP A 342 -9.02 -19.43 15.24
CA ASP A 342 -7.56 -19.44 15.20
C ASP A 342 -6.91 -18.74 16.41
N PHE A 343 -7.53 -17.65 16.92
CA PHE A 343 -6.86 -16.76 17.88
C PHE A 343 -7.57 -16.66 19.25
N GLY A 344 -8.75 -17.25 19.41
CA GLY A 344 -9.47 -17.29 20.68
C GLY A 344 -9.61 -15.89 21.32
N SER A 345 -9.04 -15.69 22.50
CA SER A 345 -9.14 -14.44 23.25
C SER A 345 -8.37 -13.27 22.62
N SER A 346 -7.45 -13.50 21.69
CA SER A 346 -6.73 -12.43 20.96
C SER A 346 -7.36 -12.10 19.61
N ALA A 347 -8.46 -12.77 19.25
CA ALA A 347 -9.18 -12.50 18.00
C ALA A 347 -9.70 -11.06 17.94
N ALA A 348 -9.62 -10.44 16.76
CA ALA A 348 -10.31 -9.18 16.49
C ALA A 348 -11.83 -9.42 16.52
N ARG A 349 -12.55 -8.71 17.38
CA ARG A 349 -14.00 -8.84 17.48
C ARG A 349 -14.68 -8.09 16.33
N ILE A 350 -15.09 -8.81 15.31
CA ILE A 350 -15.76 -8.25 14.13
C ILE A 350 -17.27 -8.37 14.32
N LEU A 351 -17.95 -7.23 14.45
CA LEU A 351 -19.41 -7.17 14.60
C LEU A 351 -20.09 -7.40 13.26
N ALA A 352 -21.38 -7.81 13.25
CA ALA A 352 -22.17 -7.98 12.04
C ALA A 352 -22.23 -6.73 11.14
N SER A 353 -22.04 -5.54 11.74
CA SER A 353 -21.89 -4.28 11.01
C SER A 353 -20.53 -4.08 10.33
N GLY A 354 -19.60 -5.02 10.48
CA GLY A 354 -18.22 -4.92 10.03
C GLY A 354 -17.28 -4.11 10.93
N VAL A 355 -17.78 -3.49 12.00
CA VAL A 355 -16.93 -2.77 12.97
C VAL A 355 -16.03 -3.76 13.70
N ILE A 356 -14.73 -3.42 13.73
CA ILE A 356 -13.71 -4.20 14.43
C ILE A 356 -13.42 -3.54 15.78
N LYS A 357 -13.44 -4.34 16.83
CA LYS A 357 -13.05 -3.95 18.19
C LYS A 357 -11.88 -4.83 18.66
N ALA A 358 -11.01 -4.26 19.46
CA ALA A 358 -10.06 -5.04 20.24
C ALA A 358 -10.78 -5.99 21.19
N PRO A 359 -10.18 -7.12 21.54
CA PRO A 359 -10.74 -8.09 22.49
C PRO A 359 -10.99 -7.50 23.86
#